data_f02cca91cac7ba356ac064d902011836
#
_entry.id   f02cca91cac7ba356ac064d902011836
#
_cell.length_a   1.000
_cell.length_b   1.000
_cell.length_c   1.000
_cell.angle_alpha   90.00
_cell.angle_beta   90.00
_cell.angle_gamma   90.00
#
_symmetry.space_group_name_H-M   'P 1'
#
loop_
_entity.id
_entity.type
_entity.pdbx_description
1 polymer ?
#
loop_
_entity_poly.entity_id
_entity_poly.type
_entity_poly.pdbx_seq_one_letter_code
_entity_poly.pdbx_strand_id
1 'polypeptide(L)'
;MVVNSDHYRKVMQFQVDGFSLIGRTQLSVDDQIVYTSEIDPNTGQAIEKPMIVTGQLTDELGSNLSNRAIRITYEMIDSSLGVISCLPGTTDADGFFEIVCPLSGVTAGQARVNIQFNSYENNDRYRYSNSSSTRIFPVFSNSTMQIMEVGPFRSDVDTYTFQNGSEFPVVYLKESFHVEALLTQVNGNPIGGKCLNLYINPETNTRPIGLSLIHI
;
A
#
# COMPACT_ATOMS: atom_id res chain seq x y z
N MET A 1 6.80 5.54 -52.83
CA MET A 1 5.94 4.37 -52.64
C MET A 1 4.88 4.80 -51.62
N VAL A 2 3.60 4.86 -52.02
CA VAL A 2 2.50 5.22 -51.11
C VAL A 2 1.98 3.93 -50.52
N VAL A 3 2.17 3.75 -49.22
CA VAL A 3 1.60 2.61 -48.46
C VAL A 3 0.18 3.00 -48.03
N ASN A 4 -0.82 2.33 -48.55
CA ASN A 4 -2.22 2.56 -48.19
C ASN A 4 -2.49 1.96 -46.81
N SER A 5 -3.10 2.72 -45.93
CA SER A 5 -3.42 2.31 -44.55
C SER A 5 -4.28 1.04 -44.47
N ASP A 6 -5.14 0.80 -45.45
CA ASP A 6 -6.01 -0.38 -45.52
C ASP A 6 -5.24 -1.68 -45.76
N HIS A 7 -3.98 -1.60 -46.19
CA HIS A 7 -3.12 -2.73 -46.44
C HIS A 7 -2.09 -2.98 -45.36
N TYR A 8 -2.09 -2.16 -44.33
CA TYR A 8 -1.08 -2.27 -43.24
C TYR A 8 -0.97 -3.69 -42.64
N ARG A 9 -2.09 -4.40 -42.54
CA ARG A 9 -2.10 -5.80 -42.06
C ARG A 9 -1.65 -6.82 -43.12
N LYS A 10 -1.68 -6.47 -44.40
CA LYS A 10 -1.32 -7.39 -45.51
C LYS A 10 0.08 -7.14 -46.07
N VAL A 11 0.68 -5.99 -45.78
CA VAL A 11 1.96 -5.57 -46.36
C VAL A 11 3.17 -5.91 -45.49
N MET A 12 2.97 -6.70 -44.42
CA MET A 12 4.06 -7.18 -43.56
C MET A 12 4.98 -8.22 -44.25
N GLN A 13 5.02 -8.28 -45.57
CA GLN A 13 5.97 -9.10 -46.36
C GLN A 13 7.02 -8.28 -47.09
N PHE A 14 7.23 -7.03 -46.72
CA PHE A 14 8.38 -6.30 -47.26
C PHE A 14 9.64 -6.60 -46.47
N GLN A 15 10.46 -7.45 -46.99
CA GLN A 15 11.84 -7.53 -46.56
C GLN A 15 12.57 -6.31 -47.14
N VAL A 16 12.68 -5.26 -46.36
CA VAL A 16 13.60 -4.17 -46.65
C VAL A 16 14.82 -4.41 -45.79
N ASP A 17 15.94 -4.70 -46.39
CA ASP A 17 17.20 -4.93 -45.66
C ASP A 17 17.51 -3.74 -44.74
N GLY A 18 17.65 -4.00 -43.46
CA GLY A 18 17.99 -3.00 -42.44
C GLY A 18 16.83 -2.26 -41.80
N PHE A 19 15.58 -2.68 -41.98
CA PHE A 19 14.39 -2.07 -41.40
C PHE A 19 13.53 -3.07 -40.61
N SER A 20 13.17 -2.73 -39.41
CA SER A 20 12.32 -3.53 -38.52
C SER A 20 11.13 -2.72 -38.02
N LEU A 21 9.90 -3.23 -38.17
CA LEU A 21 8.69 -2.67 -37.62
C LEU A 21 8.43 -3.32 -36.22
N ILE A 22 8.43 -2.49 -35.22
CA ILE A 22 8.15 -2.94 -33.84
C ILE A 22 6.87 -2.24 -33.36
N GLY A 23 5.86 -3.02 -32.98
CA GLY A 23 4.63 -2.51 -32.39
C GLY A 23 4.88 -1.92 -31.01
N ARG A 24 4.18 -0.84 -30.68
CA ARG A 24 4.20 -0.28 -29.33
C ARG A 24 3.28 -1.06 -28.44
N THR A 25 3.62 -1.13 -27.16
CA THR A 25 2.75 -1.70 -26.15
C THR A 25 2.21 -0.64 -25.21
N GLN A 26 1.02 -0.87 -24.69
CA GLN A 26 0.37 -0.05 -23.68
C GLN A 26 0.13 -0.92 -22.45
N LEU A 27 0.55 -0.40 -21.31
CA LEU A 27 0.38 -1.03 -20.01
C LEU A 27 -0.56 -0.15 -19.17
N SER A 28 -1.79 -0.59 -18.97
CA SER A 28 -2.73 0.03 -18.05
C SER A 28 -2.67 -0.65 -16.70
N VAL A 29 -2.89 0.11 -15.63
CA VAL A 29 -2.87 -0.38 -14.26
C VAL A 29 -4.03 0.26 -13.52
N ASP A 30 -4.79 -0.56 -12.80
CA ASP A 30 -5.95 -0.11 -12.05
C ASP A 30 -5.52 0.63 -10.78
N ASP A 31 -6.21 1.72 -10.47
CA ASP A 31 -6.02 2.42 -9.20
C ASP A 31 -6.70 1.66 -8.07
N GLN A 32 -6.03 1.58 -6.92
CA GLN A 32 -6.55 0.84 -5.78
C GLN A 32 -6.14 1.46 -4.45
N ILE A 33 -6.90 1.11 -3.42
CA ILE A 33 -6.58 1.34 -2.01
C ILE A 33 -6.09 0.02 -1.43
N VAL A 34 -4.93 0.05 -0.79
CA VAL A 34 -4.27 -1.14 -0.23
C VAL A 34 -4.44 -1.16 1.28
N TYR A 35 -4.80 -2.31 1.83
CA TYR A 35 -4.85 -2.56 3.27
C TYR A 35 -3.83 -3.62 3.63
N THR A 36 -2.98 -3.35 4.63
CA THR A 36 -1.96 -4.31 5.09
C THR A 36 -2.57 -5.48 5.86
N SER A 37 -3.75 -5.30 6.42
CA SER A 37 -4.45 -6.31 7.21
C SER A 37 -5.96 -6.12 7.16
N GLU A 38 -6.68 -7.20 7.42
CA GLU A 38 -8.12 -7.23 7.62
C GLU A 38 -8.42 -7.89 8.97
N ILE A 39 -9.50 -7.48 9.62
CA ILE A 39 -9.97 -8.16 10.83
C ILE A 39 -10.84 -9.35 10.42
N ASP A 40 -10.46 -10.55 10.83
CA ASP A 40 -11.29 -11.74 10.68
C ASP A 40 -12.59 -11.57 11.48
N PRO A 41 -13.75 -11.54 10.85
CA PRO A 41 -15.02 -11.32 11.54
C PRO A 41 -15.38 -12.41 12.55
N ASN A 42 -14.77 -13.61 12.42
CA ASN A 42 -15.08 -14.75 13.29
C ASN A 42 -14.18 -14.78 14.53
N THR A 43 -12.91 -14.42 14.38
CA THR A 43 -11.91 -14.51 15.44
C THR A 43 -11.54 -13.15 16.03
N GLY A 44 -11.84 -12.05 15.35
CA GLY A 44 -11.41 -10.71 15.72
C GLY A 44 -9.90 -10.47 15.55
N GLN A 45 -9.18 -11.43 14.98
CA GLN A 45 -7.74 -11.33 14.77
C GLN A 45 -7.42 -10.65 13.44
N ALA A 46 -6.26 -10.01 13.39
CA ALA A 46 -5.75 -9.44 12.15
C ALA A 46 -5.18 -10.53 11.25
N ILE A 47 -5.61 -10.52 9.98
CA ILE A 47 -5.04 -11.33 8.91
C ILE A 47 -4.26 -10.40 7.99
N GLU A 48 -2.98 -10.68 7.78
CA GLU A 48 -2.17 -9.94 6.79
C GLU A 48 -2.74 -10.15 5.39
N LYS A 49 -2.83 -9.06 4.62
CA LYS A 49 -3.25 -9.10 3.22
C LYS A 49 -2.12 -8.70 2.31
N PRO A 50 -1.92 -9.40 1.19
CA PRO A 50 -1.03 -8.94 0.15
C PRO A 50 -1.67 -7.76 -0.62
N MET A 51 -0.84 -6.96 -1.26
CA MET A 51 -1.30 -6.05 -2.31
C MET A 51 -1.48 -6.87 -3.59
N ILE A 52 -2.63 -6.72 -4.24
CA ILE A 52 -2.92 -7.37 -5.53
C ILE A 52 -2.92 -6.27 -6.59
N VAL A 53 -1.97 -6.31 -7.51
CA VAL A 53 -1.86 -5.33 -8.60
C VAL A 53 -2.50 -5.91 -9.86
N THR A 54 -3.51 -5.22 -10.37
CA THR A 54 -4.24 -5.59 -11.57
C THR A 54 -4.00 -4.60 -12.71
N GLY A 55 -4.14 -5.08 -13.93
CA GLY A 55 -3.98 -4.25 -15.12
C GLY A 55 -4.09 -5.04 -16.39
N GLN A 56 -3.81 -4.38 -17.52
CA GLN A 56 -3.89 -4.98 -18.85
C GLN A 56 -2.73 -4.54 -19.73
N LEU A 57 -2.24 -5.46 -20.54
CA LEU A 57 -1.24 -5.23 -21.58
C LEU A 57 -1.87 -5.40 -22.97
N THR A 58 -1.80 -4.36 -23.77
CA THR A 58 -2.27 -4.34 -25.16
C THR A 58 -1.19 -3.83 -26.12
N ASP A 59 -1.36 -4.07 -27.42
CA ASP A 59 -0.59 -3.38 -28.41
C ASP A 59 -1.22 -2.00 -28.76
N GLU A 60 -0.57 -1.24 -29.63
CA GLU A 60 -1.01 0.09 -30.07
C GLU A 60 -2.34 0.06 -30.85
N LEU A 61 -2.78 -1.10 -31.32
CA LEU A 61 -4.04 -1.31 -32.01
C LEU A 61 -5.16 -1.77 -31.08
N GLY A 62 -4.86 -1.90 -29.77
CA GLY A 62 -5.78 -2.38 -28.77
C GLY A 62 -5.93 -3.91 -28.74
N SER A 63 -5.04 -4.66 -29.41
CA SER A 63 -5.08 -6.13 -29.35
C SER A 63 -4.47 -6.60 -28.03
N ASN A 64 -5.10 -7.56 -27.41
CA ASN A 64 -4.68 -8.13 -26.13
C ASN A 64 -3.37 -8.94 -26.29
N LEU A 65 -2.42 -8.73 -25.42
CA LEU A 65 -1.16 -9.47 -25.39
C LEU A 65 -1.19 -10.54 -24.29
N SER A 66 -1.56 -11.75 -24.66
CA SER A 66 -1.69 -12.89 -23.74
C SER A 66 -0.37 -13.59 -23.47
N ASN A 67 -0.28 -14.23 -22.30
CA ASN A 67 0.85 -15.05 -21.87
C ASN A 67 2.19 -14.28 -21.89
N ARG A 68 2.15 -13.03 -21.41
CA ARG A 68 3.32 -12.15 -21.31
C ARG A 68 3.71 -11.94 -19.86
N ALA A 69 4.95 -12.22 -19.52
CA ALA A 69 5.49 -11.98 -18.19
C ALA A 69 5.50 -10.48 -17.88
N ILE A 70 4.94 -10.13 -16.73
CA ILE A 70 4.93 -8.79 -16.17
C ILE A 70 5.78 -8.80 -14.90
N ARG A 71 6.65 -7.81 -14.75
CA ARG A 71 7.41 -7.59 -13.53
C ARG A 71 6.82 -6.42 -12.77
N ILE A 72 6.65 -6.62 -11.47
CA ILE A 72 6.20 -5.58 -10.55
C ILE A 72 7.18 -5.47 -9.39
N THR A 73 7.58 -4.25 -9.10
CA THR A 73 8.33 -3.90 -7.90
C THR A 73 7.64 -2.72 -7.23
N TYR A 74 7.79 -2.60 -5.92
CA TYR A 74 7.31 -1.43 -5.20
C TYR A 74 8.27 -1.01 -4.10
N GLU A 75 8.16 0.24 -3.69
CA GLU A 75 8.84 0.81 -2.54
C GLU A 75 7.87 1.68 -1.74
N MET A 76 8.01 1.68 -0.43
CA MET A 76 7.28 2.61 0.43
C MET A 76 8.00 3.96 0.44
N ILE A 77 7.29 5.04 0.08
CA ILE A 77 7.90 6.36 -0.15
C ILE A 77 8.61 6.90 1.10
N ASP A 78 8.05 6.67 2.29
CA ASP A 78 8.57 7.19 3.56
C ASP A 78 9.17 6.09 4.45
N SER A 79 9.72 5.02 3.85
CA SER A 79 10.25 3.87 4.56
C SER A 79 11.67 3.53 4.12
N SER A 80 12.45 2.97 5.02
CA SER A 80 13.80 2.44 4.76
C SER A 80 13.80 1.01 4.20
N LEU A 81 12.64 0.42 3.92
CA LEU A 81 12.54 -0.99 3.49
C LEU A 81 13.14 -1.28 2.12
N GLY A 82 13.48 -0.26 1.33
CA GLY A 82 14.00 -0.45 -0.02
C GLY A 82 12.94 -0.99 -1.02
N VAL A 83 13.42 -1.44 -2.18
CA VAL A 83 12.56 -1.95 -3.26
C VAL A 83 12.22 -3.41 -3.03
N ILE A 84 10.93 -3.73 -3.07
CA ILE A 84 10.40 -5.08 -2.89
C ILE A 84 9.88 -5.60 -4.23
N SER A 85 10.22 -6.85 -4.57
CA SER A 85 9.72 -7.51 -5.77
C SER A 85 8.45 -8.29 -5.47
N CYS A 86 7.45 -8.16 -6.35
CA CYS A 86 6.23 -8.95 -6.30
C CYS A 86 6.46 -10.37 -6.87
N LEU A 87 5.48 -11.24 -6.70
CA LEU A 87 5.53 -12.57 -7.30
C LEU A 87 5.51 -12.46 -8.84
N PRO A 88 6.14 -13.41 -9.54
CA PRO A 88 6.05 -13.45 -11.00
C PRO A 88 4.60 -13.67 -11.44
N GLY A 89 4.21 -13.01 -12.52
CA GLY A 89 2.90 -13.19 -13.12
C GLY A 89 2.92 -13.00 -14.63
N THR A 90 1.87 -13.49 -15.29
CA THR A 90 1.69 -13.39 -16.74
C THR A 90 0.30 -12.87 -17.05
N THR A 91 0.15 -12.27 -18.22
CA THR A 91 -1.17 -11.88 -18.74
C THR A 91 -1.97 -13.11 -19.17
N ASP A 92 -3.29 -13.05 -18.95
CA ASP A 92 -4.25 -14.05 -19.43
C ASP A 92 -4.59 -13.91 -20.93
N ALA A 93 -5.63 -14.62 -21.41
CA ALA A 93 -6.08 -14.58 -22.80
C ALA A 93 -6.55 -13.19 -23.25
N ASP A 94 -7.05 -12.40 -22.34
CA ASP A 94 -7.56 -11.04 -22.57
C ASP A 94 -6.52 -9.95 -22.27
N GLY A 95 -5.26 -10.36 -22.03
CA GLY A 95 -4.17 -9.46 -21.72
C GLY A 95 -4.18 -8.91 -20.30
N PHE A 96 -5.10 -9.34 -19.43
CA PHE A 96 -5.15 -8.95 -18.03
C PHE A 96 -4.11 -9.67 -17.20
N PHE A 97 -3.63 -9.00 -16.17
CA PHE A 97 -2.77 -9.61 -15.15
C PHE A 97 -3.28 -9.26 -13.75
N GLU A 98 -3.08 -10.22 -12.85
CA GLU A 98 -3.29 -10.07 -11.42
C GLU A 98 -2.04 -10.62 -10.72
N ILE A 99 -1.32 -9.75 -10.02
CA ILE A 99 -0.02 -10.09 -9.43
C ILE A 99 -0.01 -9.74 -7.96
N VAL A 100 0.37 -10.73 -7.16
CA VAL A 100 0.44 -10.65 -5.70
C VAL A 100 1.78 -10.06 -5.27
N CYS A 101 1.71 -9.01 -4.45
CA CYS A 101 2.86 -8.34 -3.84
C CYS A 101 2.80 -8.53 -2.32
N PRO A 102 3.82 -9.12 -1.68
CA PRO A 102 3.84 -9.29 -0.24
C PRO A 102 3.93 -7.94 0.46
N LEU A 103 3.20 -7.78 1.58
CA LEU A 103 3.23 -6.57 2.41
C LEU A 103 3.82 -6.83 3.81
N SER A 104 4.50 -7.95 4.00
CA SER A 104 5.09 -8.28 5.30
C SER A 104 6.09 -7.19 5.74
N GLY A 105 5.92 -6.69 6.95
CA GLY A 105 6.74 -5.61 7.50
C GLY A 105 6.44 -4.21 6.96
N VAL A 106 5.46 -4.07 6.06
CA VAL A 106 5.07 -2.77 5.49
C VAL A 106 4.19 -2.00 6.47
N THR A 107 4.49 -0.74 6.67
CA THR A 107 3.68 0.20 7.46
C THR A 107 2.72 0.99 6.57
N ALA A 108 1.69 1.60 7.19
CA ALA A 108 0.80 2.50 6.46
C ALA A 108 1.56 3.68 5.84
N GLY A 109 1.15 4.13 4.67
CA GLY A 109 1.81 5.22 3.94
C GLY A 109 1.43 5.23 2.47
N GLN A 110 2.41 5.42 1.60
CA GLN A 110 2.24 5.38 0.15
C GLN A 110 3.24 4.42 -0.48
N ALA A 111 2.76 3.52 -1.32
CA ALA A 111 3.58 2.61 -2.12
C ALA A 111 3.74 3.15 -3.54
N ARG A 112 4.98 3.37 -3.98
CA ARG A 112 5.29 3.60 -5.39
C ARG A 112 5.48 2.27 -6.07
N VAL A 113 4.58 1.91 -6.97
CA VAL A 113 4.55 0.63 -7.68
C VAL A 113 5.02 0.86 -9.11
N ASN A 114 6.05 0.12 -9.53
CA ASN A 114 6.60 0.13 -10.87
C ASN A 114 6.26 -1.18 -11.57
N ILE A 115 5.57 -1.09 -12.68
CA ILE A 115 5.11 -2.22 -13.47
C ILE A 115 5.83 -2.18 -14.82
N GLN A 116 6.34 -3.31 -15.27
CA GLN A 116 7.15 -3.39 -16.48
C GLN A 116 6.79 -4.62 -17.33
N PHE A 117 6.63 -4.36 -18.62
CA PHE A 117 6.70 -5.37 -19.66
C PHE A 117 8.04 -5.24 -20.38
N ASN A 118 8.80 -6.33 -20.41
CA ASN A 118 10.07 -6.41 -21.14
C ASN A 118 9.91 -7.39 -22.31
N SER A 119 9.91 -6.86 -23.52
CA SER A 119 9.73 -7.64 -24.73
C SER A 119 10.85 -8.65 -24.97
N TYR A 120 12.06 -8.35 -24.52
CA TYR A 120 13.22 -9.25 -24.65
C TYR A 120 13.02 -10.51 -23.77
N GLU A 121 12.57 -10.35 -22.54
CA GLU A 121 12.31 -11.46 -21.63
C GLU A 121 11.15 -12.35 -22.11
N ASN A 122 10.23 -11.77 -22.86
CA ASN A 122 9.08 -12.47 -23.45
C ASN A 122 9.34 -13.04 -24.86
N ASN A 123 10.58 -12.99 -25.35
CA ASN A 123 10.94 -13.36 -26.74
C ASN A 123 10.22 -12.55 -27.81
N ASP A 124 9.72 -11.36 -27.47
CA ASP A 124 8.96 -10.48 -28.33
C ASP A 124 9.79 -9.28 -28.87
N ARG A 125 11.11 -9.25 -28.64
CA ARG A 125 12.00 -8.13 -28.96
C ARG A 125 11.92 -7.61 -30.40
N TYR A 126 11.49 -8.47 -31.32
CA TYR A 126 11.33 -8.15 -32.73
C TYR A 126 9.89 -7.82 -33.12
N ARG A 127 8.96 -7.85 -32.17
CA ARG A 127 7.53 -7.62 -32.38
C ARG A 127 7.03 -6.41 -31.63
N TYR A 128 7.49 -6.24 -30.38
CA TYR A 128 6.95 -5.25 -29.46
C TYR A 128 8.05 -4.47 -28.75
N SER A 129 7.78 -3.21 -28.46
CA SER A 129 8.60 -2.39 -27.56
C SER A 129 8.35 -2.72 -26.12
N ASN A 130 9.28 -2.37 -25.24
CA ASN A 130 9.07 -2.38 -23.81
C ASN A 130 8.04 -1.32 -23.41
N SER A 131 7.29 -1.57 -22.34
CA SER A 131 6.45 -0.58 -21.68
C SER A 131 6.56 -0.63 -20.18
N SER A 132 6.31 0.50 -19.54
CA SER A 132 6.32 0.61 -18.09
C SER A 132 5.24 1.59 -17.63
N SER A 133 4.75 1.37 -16.43
CA SER A 133 3.83 2.25 -15.73
C SER A 133 4.28 2.40 -14.28
N THR A 134 4.07 3.59 -13.72
CA THR A 134 4.30 3.85 -12.30
C THR A 134 3.02 4.37 -11.68
N ARG A 135 2.62 3.80 -10.53
CA ARG A 135 1.45 4.21 -9.76
C ARG A 135 1.83 4.46 -8.30
N ILE A 136 1.06 5.30 -7.64
CA ILE A 136 1.17 5.51 -6.20
C ILE A 136 -0.13 5.04 -5.57
N PHE A 137 -0.04 4.01 -4.74
CA PHE A 137 -1.19 3.46 -4.01
C PHE A 137 -1.14 3.91 -2.54
N PRO A 138 -2.24 4.43 -2.00
CA PRO A 138 -2.36 4.63 -0.57
C PRO A 138 -2.42 3.28 0.14
N VAL A 139 -1.60 3.11 1.17
CA VAL A 139 -1.53 1.90 1.99
C VAL A 139 -2.03 2.22 3.38
N PHE A 140 -3.09 1.57 3.80
CA PHE A 140 -3.71 1.71 5.10
C PHE A 140 -3.42 0.51 5.98
N SER A 141 -3.36 0.75 7.28
CA SER A 141 -3.28 -0.29 8.29
C SER A 141 -4.31 -0.01 9.37
N ASN A 142 -4.99 -1.03 9.82
CA ASN A 142 -5.80 -0.95 11.02
C ASN A 142 -4.87 -0.70 12.22
N SER A 143 -5.32 0.13 13.15
CA SER A 143 -4.55 0.48 14.34
C SER A 143 -5.38 0.30 15.60
N THR A 144 -4.68 -0.01 16.69
CA THR A 144 -5.23 -0.05 18.03
C THR A 144 -4.47 0.91 18.92
N MET A 145 -5.18 1.53 19.84
CA MET A 145 -4.58 2.39 20.86
C MET A 145 -4.87 1.81 22.23
N GLN A 146 -3.83 1.65 23.02
CA GLN A 146 -3.93 1.22 24.41
C GLN A 146 -3.40 2.32 25.30
N ILE A 147 -4.19 2.72 26.31
CA ILE A 147 -3.71 3.59 27.38
C ILE A 147 -2.92 2.70 28.33
N MET A 148 -1.65 3.02 28.51
CA MET A 148 -0.72 2.27 29.35
C MET A 148 -0.72 2.80 30.77
N GLU A 149 -0.71 4.13 30.91
CA GLU A 149 -0.66 4.80 32.21
C GLU A 149 -1.38 6.14 32.14
N VAL A 150 -2.04 6.47 33.23
CA VAL A 150 -2.60 7.80 33.50
C VAL A 150 -2.29 8.11 34.96
N GLY A 151 -1.61 9.22 35.22
CA GLY A 151 -1.31 9.56 36.59
C GLY A 151 -0.73 10.97 36.76
N PRO A 152 -0.66 11.46 38.02
CA PRO A 152 0.03 12.68 38.33
C PRO A 152 1.55 12.51 38.21
N PHE A 153 2.28 13.63 38.06
CA PHE A 153 3.75 13.61 38.02
C PHE A 153 4.42 13.42 39.38
N ARG A 154 3.64 13.36 40.46
CA ARG A 154 4.19 13.11 41.80
C ARG A 154 4.45 11.61 42.05
N SER A 155 5.36 11.32 42.92
CA SER A 155 5.77 9.93 43.25
C SER A 155 4.85 9.24 44.24
N ASP A 156 4.11 10.01 45.06
CA ASP A 156 3.15 9.55 46.08
C ASP A 156 1.73 9.65 45.54
N VAL A 157 1.34 8.65 44.76
CA VAL A 157 0.05 8.62 44.08
C VAL A 157 -1.03 8.05 44.98
N ASP A 158 -2.03 8.85 45.35
CA ASP A 158 -3.24 8.34 45.97
C ASP A 158 -4.07 7.59 44.93
N THR A 159 -4.70 6.51 45.32
CA THR A 159 -5.60 5.74 44.47
C THR A 159 -7.03 5.78 44.98
N TYR A 160 -7.98 5.79 44.08
CA TYR A 160 -9.39 5.61 44.36
C TYR A 160 -9.83 4.22 43.87
N THR A 161 -10.39 3.42 44.76
CA THR A 161 -10.88 2.08 44.44
C THR A 161 -12.40 2.14 44.20
N PHE A 162 -12.84 1.71 43.04
CA PHE A 162 -14.26 1.58 42.71
C PHE A 162 -14.86 0.31 43.37
N GLN A 163 -16.19 0.24 43.40
CA GLN A 163 -16.91 -0.91 43.97
C GLN A 163 -16.61 -2.24 43.27
N ASN A 164 -16.18 -2.20 42.02
CA ASN A 164 -15.74 -3.37 41.23
C ASN A 164 -14.29 -3.78 41.53
N GLY A 165 -13.59 -3.11 42.44
CA GLY A 165 -12.19 -3.36 42.77
C GLY A 165 -11.15 -2.71 41.85
N SER A 166 -11.57 -1.98 40.84
CA SER A 166 -10.62 -1.25 39.97
C SER A 166 -10.05 -0.04 40.71
N GLU A 167 -8.73 0.15 40.62
CA GLU A 167 -8.01 1.29 41.19
C GLU A 167 -7.59 2.27 40.12
N PHE A 168 -7.75 3.56 40.43
CA PHE A 168 -7.35 4.66 39.54
C PHE A 168 -6.55 5.71 40.33
N PRO A 169 -5.49 6.29 39.70
CA PRO A 169 -4.74 7.35 40.35
C PRO A 169 -5.60 8.60 40.51
N VAL A 170 -5.45 9.26 41.65
CA VAL A 170 -6.12 10.52 41.93
C VAL A 170 -5.28 11.68 41.45
N VAL A 171 -5.87 12.54 40.60
CA VAL A 171 -5.28 13.79 40.14
C VAL A 171 -6.07 14.94 40.79
N TYR A 172 -5.38 15.80 41.53
CA TYR A 172 -6.02 16.91 42.21
C TYR A 172 -6.25 18.10 41.27
N LEU A 173 -7.23 18.93 41.61
CA LEU A 173 -7.53 20.14 40.85
C LEU A 173 -6.28 21.03 40.74
N LYS A 174 -5.96 21.48 39.50
CA LYS A 174 -4.76 22.24 39.13
C LYS A 174 -3.44 21.46 39.18
N GLU A 175 -3.47 20.17 39.43
CA GLU A 175 -2.32 19.31 39.29
C GLU A 175 -2.11 18.93 37.81
N SER A 176 -0.86 18.85 37.41
CA SER A 176 -0.52 18.31 36.09
C SER A 176 -0.50 16.78 36.15
N PHE A 177 -0.96 16.15 35.08
CA PHE A 177 -0.93 14.70 34.93
C PHE A 177 -0.39 14.32 33.54
N HIS A 178 0.04 13.10 33.42
CA HIS A 178 0.46 12.51 32.16
C HIS A 178 -0.47 11.40 31.73
N VAL A 179 -0.52 11.14 30.46
CA VAL A 179 -1.16 9.98 29.85
C VAL A 179 -0.14 9.33 28.93
N GLU A 180 0.16 8.07 29.21
CA GLU A 180 0.97 7.25 28.33
C GLU A 180 0.07 6.33 27.53
N ALA A 181 0.22 6.35 26.20
CA ALA A 181 -0.55 5.52 25.30
C ALA A 181 0.35 4.89 24.24
N LEU A 182 0.09 3.65 23.94
CA LEU A 182 0.74 2.91 22.87
C LEU A 182 -0.20 2.81 21.68
N LEU A 183 0.26 3.32 20.52
CA LEU A 183 -0.42 3.15 19.24
C LEU A 183 0.30 2.09 18.43
N THR A 184 -0.41 1.02 18.09
CA THR A 184 0.13 -0.10 17.29
C THR A 184 -0.74 -0.36 16.07
N GLN A 185 -0.14 -0.94 15.05
CA GLN A 185 -0.90 -1.65 14.02
C GLN A 185 -1.54 -2.90 14.64
N VAL A 186 -2.54 -3.44 14.01
CA VAL A 186 -3.24 -4.64 14.51
C VAL A 186 -2.31 -5.86 14.61
N ASN A 187 -1.24 -5.90 13.81
CA ASN A 187 -0.17 -6.91 13.91
C ASN A 187 0.82 -6.68 15.05
N GLY A 188 0.60 -5.65 15.89
CA GLY A 188 1.44 -5.32 17.05
C GLY A 188 2.63 -4.39 16.75
N ASN A 189 2.89 -4.05 15.48
CA ASN A 189 3.97 -3.13 15.15
C ASN A 189 3.65 -1.71 15.63
N PRO A 190 4.59 -1.04 16.34
CA PRO A 190 4.37 0.31 16.84
C PRO A 190 4.28 1.33 15.69
N ILE A 191 3.44 2.36 15.89
CA ILE A 191 3.24 3.46 14.94
C ILE A 191 3.81 4.73 15.56
N GLY A 192 4.97 5.19 15.06
CA GLY A 192 5.60 6.42 15.47
C GLY A 192 5.21 7.66 14.67
N GLY A 193 5.60 8.83 15.16
CA GLY A 193 5.47 10.10 14.43
C GLY A 193 4.02 10.58 14.23
N LYS A 194 3.05 10.08 14.99
CA LYS A 194 1.63 10.47 14.90
C LYS A 194 1.25 11.37 16.06
N CYS A 195 0.36 12.33 15.80
CA CYS A 195 -0.21 13.17 16.84
C CYS A 195 -1.43 12.49 17.45
N LEU A 196 -1.51 12.50 18.77
CA LEU A 196 -2.70 12.13 19.53
C LEU A 196 -3.35 13.35 20.16
N ASN A 197 -4.66 13.43 20.06
CA ASN A 197 -5.45 14.43 20.76
C ASN A 197 -6.09 13.80 22.00
N LEU A 198 -5.84 14.39 23.16
CA LEU A 198 -6.47 13.99 24.41
C LEU A 198 -7.72 14.84 24.67
N TYR A 199 -8.83 14.19 24.92
CA TYR A 199 -10.10 14.84 25.29
C TYR A 199 -10.55 14.34 26.67
N ILE A 200 -11.02 15.25 27.50
CA ILE A 200 -11.77 14.89 28.71
C ILE A 200 -13.26 15.16 28.42
N ASN A 201 -14.11 14.16 28.67
CA ASN A 201 -15.54 14.20 28.38
C ASN A 201 -15.85 14.61 26.93
N PRO A 202 -15.54 13.77 25.93
CA PRO A 202 -15.71 14.10 24.52
C PRO A 202 -17.15 14.45 24.14
N GLU A 203 -18.13 14.00 24.91
CA GLU A 203 -19.55 14.31 24.69
C GLU A 203 -19.87 15.80 24.94
N THR A 204 -19.12 16.46 25.78
CA THR A 204 -19.35 17.88 26.16
C THR A 204 -18.22 18.81 25.76
N ASN A 205 -17.07 18.28 25.39
CA ASN A 205 -15.87 19.05 25.12
C ASN A 205 -15.29 18.70 23.74
N THR A 206 -15.50 19.60 22.79
CA THR A 206 -15.05 19.43 21.39
C THR A 206 -13.59 19.86 21.17
N ARG A 207 -12.91 20.36 22.17
CA ARG A 207 -11.52 20.80 22.08
C ARG A 207 -10.59 19.82 22.80
N PRO A 208 -9.47 19.42 22.17
CA PRO A 208 -8.46 18.64 22.85
C PRO A 208 -7.85 19.46 24.00
N ILE A 209 -7.61 18.81 25.15
CA ILE A 209 -6.91 19.42 26.27
C ILE A 209 -5.40 19.25 26.17
N GLY A 210 -4.93 18.36 25.31
CA GLY A 210 -3.52 18.14 25.04
C GLY A 210 -3.29 17.63 23.63
N LEU A 211 -2.13 17.95 23.10
CA LEU A 211 -1.60 17.42 21.86
C LEU A 211 -0.28 16.74 22.16
N SER A 212 -0.15 15.48 21.81
CA SER A 212 1.10 14.74 21.95
C SER A 212 1.53 14.14 20.63
N LEU A 213 2.83 14.21 20.35
CA LEU A 213 3.46 13.49 19.25
C LEU A 213 3.99 12.16 19.80
N ILE A 214 3.58 11.06 19.19
CA ILE A 214 4.09 9.74 19.56
C ILE A 214 5.50 9.60 19.00
N HIS A 215 6.47 9.46 19.90
CA HIS A 215 7.83 9.06 19.59
C HIS A 215 8.00 7.59 20.00
N ILE A 216 8.42 6.78 19.03
CA ILE A 216 8.73 5.35 19.25
C ILE A 216 10.17 5.13 18.80
#